data_0716b9bb13054964130d07c44dd1cd64
#
_entry.id   0716b9bb13054964130d07c44dd1cd64
#
_cell.length_a   1.000
_cell.length_b   1.000
_cell.length_c   1.000
_cell.angle_alpha   90.00
_cell.angle_beta   90.00
_cell.angle_gamma   90.00
#
_symmetry.space_group_name_H-M   'P 1'
#
loop_
_entity.id
_entity.type
_entity.pdbx_description
1 polymer ?
#
loop_
_entity_poly.entity_id
_entity_poly.type
_entity_poly.pdbx_seq_one_letter_code
_entity_poly.pdbx_strand_id
1 'polypeptide(L)'
;MLIHLKAQPKYGMETLSIHEAAPGHHFQLSIQQEIEDMPSFRRFGGNNAFVEGWALYAESIGKEMGMFTDPMQYYGRLNDEMLRAMRLVVDTGLHSKNWSRQRAITYMMDNSSLADTDVVSEVERYIAWPGQALGYKIGQKIISALRAEAEKTLGEKFDIKAFHREILIDGAVPMEVLKVKVREWISQQS
;
A
#
# COMPACT_ATOMS: atom_id res chain seq x y z
N MET A 1 22.05 -16.84 3.04
CA MET A 1 21.43 -16.14 1.89
C MET A 1 20.78 -17.09 0.87
N LEU A 2 21.17 -18.34 0.74
CA LEU A 2 20.55 -19.30 -0.21
C LEU A 2 19.29 -20.04 0.30
N ILE A 3 18.95 -19.90 1.57
CA ILE A 3 17.87 -20.66 2.22
C ILE A 3 16.46 -20.17 1.83
N HIS A 4 16.34 -18.93 1.36
CA HIS A 4 15.04 -18.31 1.07
C HIS A 4 14.59 -18.36 -0.40
N LEU A 5 15.40 -18.88 -1.32
CA LEU A 5 15.05 -18.90 -2.76
C LEU A 5 13.77 -19.71 -3.07
N LYS A 6 13.47 -20.74 -2.26
CA LYS A 6 12.24 -21.53 -2.41
C LYS A 6 10.98 -20.80 -1.92
N ALA A 7 11.14 -19.80 -1.05
CA ALA A 7 10.06 -18.99 -0.51
C ALA A 7 9.74 -17.76 -1.38
N GLN A 8 10.52 -17.50 -2.43
CA GLN A 8 10.32 -16.37 -3.34
C GLN A 8 9.80 -16.84 -4.71
N PRO A 9 8.50 -17.00 -4.85
CA PRO A 9 7.92 -17.45 -6.12
C PRO A 9 8.00 -16.35 -7.17
N LYS A 10 8.25 -16.73 -8.43
CA LYS A 10 8.36 -15.78 -9.55
C LYS A 10 7.06 -15.02 -9.83
N TYR A 11 5.92 -15.57 -9.45
CA TYR A 11 4.62 -14.92 -9.67
C TYR A 11 4.41 -13.65 -8.84
N GLY A 12 5.23 -13.38 -7.83
CA GLY A 12 5.22 -12.11 -7.08
C GLY A 12 6.09 -11.00 -7.69
N MET A 13 6.85 -11.27 -8.76
CA MET A 13 7.84 -10.30 -9.26
C MET A 13 7.21 -9.05 -9.85
N GLU A 14 6.10 -9.19 -10.58
CA GLU A 14 5.45 -8.07 -11.24
C GLU A 14 4.79 -7.14 -10.22
N THR A 15 4.07 -7.70 -9.24
CA THR A 15 3.48 -6.91 -8.16
C THR A 15 4.55 -6.22 -7.31
N LEU A 16 5.63 -6.92 -6.97
CA LEU A 16 6.76 -6.33 -6.24
C LEU A 16 7.41 -5.18 -7.03
N SER A 17 7.58 -5.34 -8.34
CA SER A 17 8.14 -4.30 -9.22
C SER A 17 7.24 -3.05 -9.25
N ILE A 18 5.92 -3.22 -9.30
CA ILE A 18 4.97 -2.10 -9.22
C ILE A 18 5.05 -1.43 -7.85
N HIS A 19 5.15 -2.20 -6.78
CA HIS A 19 5.23 -1.69 -5.41
C HIS A 19 6.50 -0.86 -5.17
N GLU A 20 7.65 -1.42 -5.50
CA GLU A 20 8.95 -0.81 -5.17
C GLU A 20 9.42 0.23 -6.20
N ALA A 21 9.15 0.01 -7.48
CA ALA A 21 9.64 0.88 -8.55
C ALA A 21 8.61 1.94 -8.96
N ALA A 22 8.11 1.87 -10.19
CA ALA A 22 7.15 2.82 -10.76
C ALA A 22 5.85 2.08 -11.11
N PRO A 23 4.71 2.61 -10.70
CA PRO A 23 4.45 3.91 -10.04
C PRO A 23 4.48 3.88 -8.50
N GLY A 24 5.04 2.86 -7.87
CA GLY A 24 5.09 2.69 -6.41
C GLY A 24 6.07 3.60 -5.68
N HIS A 25 6.82 3.02 -4.73
CA HIS A 25 7.68 3.77 -3.81
C HIS A 25 8.70 4.68 -4.48
N HIS A 26 9.48 4.15 -5.43
CA HIS A 26 10.52 4.95 -6.10
C HIS A 26 9.93 6.19 -6.77
N PHE A 27 8.85 6.03 -7.52
CA PHE A 27 8.18 7.15 -8.20
C PHE A 27 7.63 8.18 -7.20
N GLN A 28 6.91 7.75 -6.18
CA GLN A 28 6.32 8.63 -5.16
C GLN A 28 7.39 9.42 -4.39
N LEU A 29 8.45 8.73 -3.95
CA LEU A 29 9.53 9.37 -3.19
C LEU A 29 10.36 10.33 -4.05
N SER A 30 10.61 10.00 -5.32
CA SER A 30 11.31 10.88 -6.25
C SER A 30 10.54 12.19 -6.45
N ILE A 31 9.23 12.13 -6.71
CA ILE A 31 8.40 13.33 -6.82
C ILE A 31 8.48 14.17 -5.55
N GLN A 32 8.34 13.55 -4.37
CA GLN A 32 8.40 14.27 -3.09
C GLN A 32 9.76 14.97 -2.88
N GLN A 33 10.86 14.32 -3.28
CA GLN A 33 12.20 14.87 -3.11
C GLN A 33 12.52 16.02 -4.09
N GLU A 34 11.82 16.09 -5.21
CA GLU A 34 11.92 17.16 -6.20
C GLU A 34 11.14 18.43 -5.82
N ILE A 35 10.34 18.44 -4.77
CA ILE A 35 9.60 19.63 -4.32
C ILE A 35 10.55 20.59 -3.62
N GLU A 36 10.95 21.65 -4.32
CA GLU A 36 12.01 22.58 -3.91
C GLU A 36 11.69 23.35 -2.62
N ASP A 37 10.46 23.86 -2.48
CA ASP A 37 10.04 24.69 -1.35
C ASP A 37 9.57 23.88 -0.12
N MET A 38 9.69 22.55 -0.17
CA MET A 38 9.28 21.69 0.94
C MET A 38 10.36 21.67 2.04
N PRO A 39 9.99 21.90 3.31
CA PRO A 39 10.93 21.77 4.43
C PRO A 39 11.57 20.39 4.48
N SER A 40 12.85 20.30 4.81
CA SER A 40 13.64 19.05 4.75
C SER A 40 13.01 17.90 5.54
N PHE A 41 12.41 18.18 6.72
CA PHE A 41 11.76 17.13 7.52
C PHE A 41 10.53 16.51 6.84
N ARG A 42 9.86 17.26 5.95
CA ARG A 42 8.77 16.74 5.13
C ARG A 42 9.30 16.11 3.84
N ARG A 43 10.30 16.73 3.19
CA ARG A 43 10.89 16.24 1.93
C ARG A 43 11.48 14.83 2.10
N PHE A 44 12.15 14.58 3.21
CA PHE A 44 12.82 13.30 3.52
C PHE A 44 12.09 12.49 4.59
N GLY A 45 10.98 12.99 5.11
CA GLY A 45 10.10 12.27 6.03
C GLY A 45 8.99 11.52 5.28
N GLY A 46 8.14 10.84 6.03
CA GLY A 46 7.02 10.11 5.45
C GLY A 46 5.88 9.91 6.44
N ASN A 47 4.70 9.67 5.89
CA ASN A 47 3.56 9.12 6.62
C ASN A 47 3.40 7.67 6.17
N ASN A 48 3.52 6.72 7.09
CA ASN A 48 3.49 5.28 6.77
C ASN A 48 2.24 4.89 5.96
N ALA A 49 1.06 5.38 6.36
CA ALA A 49 -0.18 5.04 5.66
C ALA A 49 -0.27 5.67 4.26
N PHE A 50 0.40 6.82 4.04
CA PHE A 50 0.50 7.41 2.71
C PHE A 50 1.46 6.61 1.82
N VAL A 51 2.69 6.39 2.29
CA VAL A 51 3.75 5.76 1.49
C VAL A 51 3.39 4.32 1.12
N GLU A 52 3.03 3.52 2.11
CA GLU A 52 2.64 2.12 1.91
C GLU A 52 1.27 1.99 1.22
N GLY A 53 0.36 2.88 1.57
CA GLY A 53 -0.96 2.93 0.95
C GLY A 53 -0.91 3.28 -0.53
N TRP A 54 -0.04 4.21 -0.93
CA TRP A 54 0.19 4.54 -2.33
C TRP A 54 0.74 3.35 -3.10
N ALA A 55 1.78 2.70 -2.59
CA ALA A 55 2.39 1.55 -3.26
C ALA A 55 1.39 0.39 -3.43
N LEU A 56 0.60 0.10 -2.41
CA LEU A 56 -0.44 -0.93 -2.49
C LEU A 56 -1.61 -0.52 -3.41
N TYR A 57 -1.95 0.77 -3.47
CA TYR A 57 -2.89 1.30 -4.45
C TYR A 57 -2.35 1.15 -5.88
N ALA A 58 -1.06 1.45 -6.11
CA ALA A 58 -0.39 1.25 -7.40
C ALA A 58 -0.47 -0.21 -7.89
N GLU A 59 -0.26 -1.19 -7.01
CA GLU A 59 -0.49 -2.59 -7.35
C GLU A 59 -1.94 -2.85 -7.82
N SER A 60 -2.92 -2.20 -7.20
CA SER A 60 -4.34 -2.45 -7.49
C SER A 60 -4.76 -1.95 -8.87
N ILE A 61 -4.10 -0.95 -9.41
CA ILE A 61 -4.36 -0.41 -10.76
C ILE A 61 -3.49 -1.06 -11.85
N GLY A 62 -2.68 -2.07 -11.50
CA GLY A 62 -1.75 -2.72 -12.43
C GLY A 62 -2.44 -3.23 -13.71
N LYS A 63 -3.65 -3.80 -13.62
CA LYS A 63 -4.40 -4.21 -14.82
C LYS A 63 -4.78 -3.04 -15.74
N GLU A 64 -5.14 -1.89 -15.15
CA GLU A 64 -5.43 -0.68 -15.91
C GLU A 64 -4.19 -0.16 -16.66
N MET A 65 -2.99 -0.46 -16.13
CA MET A 65 -1.71 -0.13 -16.76
C MET A 65 -1.24 -1.18 -17.77
N GLY A 66 -2.03 -2.23 -18.05
CA GLY A 66 -1.67 -3.31 -18.96
C GLY A 66 -0.73 -4.37 -18.35
N MET A 67 -0.56 -4.36 -17.03
CA MET A 67 0.21 -5.35 -16.30
C MET A 67 -0.63 -6.59 -15.95
N PHE A 68 0.01 -7.61 -15.35
CA PHE A 68 -0.66 -8.86 -14.94
C PHE A 68 -1.35 -9.58 -16.10
N THR A 69 -0.68 -9.63 -17.26
CA THR A 69 -1.16 -10.37 -18.43
C THR A 69 -1.10 -11.89 -18.23
N ASP A 70 -0.17 -12.35 -17.39
CA ASP A 70 -0.10 -13.74 -16.91
C ASP A 70 -1.01 -13.89 -15.67
N PRO A 71 -2.00 -14.81 -15.68
CA PRO A 71 -2.85 -15.09 -14.53
C PRO A 71 -2.08 -15.43 -13.24
N MET A 72 -0.91 -16.03 -13.34
CA MET A 72 -0.07 -16.33 -12.17
C MET A 72 0.52 -15.07 -11.57
N GLN A 73 0.90 -14.06 -12.36
CA GLN A 73 1.34 -12.77 -11.84
C GLN A 73 0.19 -12.06 -11.12
N TYR A 74 -1.03 -12.14 -11.66
CA TYR A 74 -2.20 -11.58 -10.97
C TYR A 74 -2.53 -12.34 -9.69
N TYR A 75 -2.37 -13.66 -9.65
CA TYR A 75 -2.46 -14.45 -8.42
C TYR A 75 -1.46 -13.96 -7.37
N GLY A 76 -0.21 -13.70 -7.78
CA GLY A 76 0.81 -13.12 -6.90
C GLY A 76 0.36 -11.79 -6.27
N ARG A 77 -0.19 -10.90 -7.10
CA ARG A 77 -0.76 -9.63 -6.62
C ARG A 77 -1.87 -9.84 -5.57
N LEU A 78 -2.78 -10.79 -5.82
CA LEU A 78 -3.86 -11.09 -4.87
C LEU A 78 -3.34 -11.69 -3.56
N ASN A 79 -2.32 -12.54 -3.64
CA ASN A 79 -1.66 -13.12 -2.47
C ASN A 79 -0.98 -12.03 -1.62
N ASP A 80 -0.31 -11.09 -2.25
CA ASP A 80 0.30 -9.94 -1.59
C ASP A 80 -0.75 -9.00 -0.98
N GLU A 81 -1.86 -8.77 -1.65
CA GLU A 81 -2.96 -8.00 -1.10
C GLU A 81 -3.61 -8.68 0.11
N MET A 82 -3.73 -10.02 0.09
CA MET A 82 -4.22 -10.81 1.22
C MET A 82 -3.30 -10.67 2.43
N LEU A 83 -1.98 -10.75 2.23
CA LEU A 83 -1.02 -10.49 3.31
C LEU A 83 -1.27 -9.14 3.97
N ARG A 84 -1.44 -8.06 3.18
CA ARG A 84 -1.70 -6.71 3.72
C ARG A 84 -3.08 -6.60 4.40
N ALA A 85 -4.06 -7.38 3.98
CA ALA A 85 -5.35 -7.48 4.68
C ALA A 85 -5.22 -8.20 6.02
N MET A 86 -4.49 -9.32 6.07
CA MET A 86 -4.23 -10.06 7.31
C MET A 86 -3.46 -9.24 8.34
N ARG A 87 -2.57 -8.32 7.89
CA ARG A 87 -1.86 -7.39 8.77
C ARG A 87 -2.81 -6.57 9.65
N LEU A 88 -3.98 -6.15 9.13
CA LEU A 88 -4.98 -5.43 9.92
C LEU A 88 -5.51 -6.27 11.10
N VAL A 89 -5.67 -7.57 10.88
CA VAL A 89 -6.19 -8.50 11.91
C VAL A 89 -5.10 -8.85 12.92
N VAL A 90 -3.91 -9.19 12.42
CA VAL A 90 -2.83 -9.69 13.27
C VAL A 90 -2.22 -8.60 14.15
N ASP A 91 -1.94 -7.42 13.60
CA ASP A 91 -1.39 -6.29 14.37
C ASP A 91 -2.37 -5.87 15.48
N THR A 92 -3.64 -5.66 15.15
CA THR A 92 -4.66 -5.34 16.16
C THR A 92 -4.91 -6.50 17.11
N GLY A 93 -4.80 -7.74 16.64
CA GLY A 93 -4.86 -8.93 17.45
C GLY A 93 -3.80 -8.94 18.55
N LEU A 94 -2.55 -8.72 18.17
CA LEU A 94 -1.40 -8.69 19.08
C LEU A 94 -1.50 -7.52 20.08
N HIS A 95 -1.70 -6.30 19.58
CA HIS A 95 -1.52 -5.09 20.38
C HIS A 95 -2.79 -4.58 21.07
N SER A 96 -3.98 -5.03 20.64
CA SER A 96 -5.26 -4.56 21.20
C SER A 96 -6.17 -5.68 21.70
N LYS A 97 -5.93 -6.93 21.30
CA LYS A 97 -6.81 -8.08 21.62
C LYS A 97 -6.09 -9.20 22.38
N ASN A 98 -4.91 -8.94 22.90
CA ASN A 98 -4.11 -9.88 23.68
C ASN A 98 -3.88 -11.23 22.97
N TRP A 99 -3.71 -11.22 21.65
CA TRP A 99 -3.32 -12.42 20.93
C TRP A 99 -1.92 -12.85 21.32
N SER A 100 -1.75 -14.17 21.54
CA SER A 100 -0.40 -14.72 21.64
C SER A 100 0.29 -14.72 20.28
N ARG A 101 1.63 -14.70 20.30
CA ARG A 101 2.47 -14.92 19.13
C ARG A 101 2.00 -16.14 18.32
N GLN A 102 1.77 -17.27 19.00
CA GLN A 102 1.36 -18.50 18.33
C GLN A 102 0.00 -18.36 17.65
N ARG A 103 -0.97 -17.67 18.27
CA ARG A 103 -2.26 -17.40 17.64
C ARG A 103 -2.13 -16.58 16.37
N ALA A 104 -1.25 -15.58 16.37
CA ALA A 104 -0.98 -14.76 15.18
C ALA A 104 -0.38 -15.60 14.05
N ILE A 105 0.61 -16.44 14.35
CA ILE A 105 1.25 -17.35 13.38
C ILE A 105 0.20 -18.31 12.80
N THR A 106 -0.57 -19.00 13.65
CA THR A 106 -1.61 -19.94 13.20
C THR A 106 -2.61 -19.25 12.28
N TYR A 107 -3.10 -18.04 12.67
CA TYR A 107 -4.05 -17.29 11.83
C TYR A 107 -3.48 -17.00 10.45
N MET A 108 -2.21 -16.59 10.34
CA MET A 108 -1.60 -16.31 9.06
C MET A 108 -1.36 -17.57 8.22
N MET A 109 -0.95 -18.67 8.83
CA MET A 109 -0.79 -19.97 8.16
C MET A 109 -2.10 -20.50 7.60
N ASP A 110 -3.20 -20.38 8.37
CA ASP A 110 -4.52 -20.88 7.98
C ASP A 110 -5.16 -20.05 6.85
N ASN A 111 -4.71 -18.81 6.64
CA ASN A 111 -5.34 -17.85 5.72
C ASN A 111 -4.43 -17.38 4.57
N SER A 112 -3.26 -17.95 4.40
CA SER A 112 -2.34 -17.59 3.31
C SER A 112 -1.60 -18.79 2.75
N SER A 113 -0.95 -18.57 1.61
CA SER A 113 -0.01 -19.52 0.99
C SER A 113 1.46 -19.16 1.23
N LEU A 114 1.72 -18.29 2.22
CA LEU A 114 3.08 -17.90 2.59
C LEU A 114 3.85 -19.09 3.18
N ALA A 115 5.17 -19.09 2.98
CA ALA A 115 6.02 -20.07 3.62
C ALA A 115 6.03 -19.85 5.16
N ASP A 116 6.11 -20.92 5.92
CA ASP A 116 6.09 -20.86 7.39
C ASP A 116 7.15 -19.91 7.96
N THR A 117 8.33 -19.90 7.35
CA THR A 117 9.43 -18.99 7.72
C THR A 117 9.08 -17.53 7.54
N ASP A 118 8.35 -17.20 6.48
CA ASP A 118 7.92 -15.83 6.17
C ASP A 118 6.83 -15.39 7.13
N VAL A 119 5.86 -16.28 7.43
CA VAL A 119 4.82 -16.02 8.43
C VAL A 119 5.43 -15.73 9.80
N VAL A 120 6.40 -16.53 10.23
CA VAL A 120 7.10 -16.31 11.52
C VAL A 120 7.80 -14.95 11.50
N SER A 121 8.55 -14.64 10.46
CA SER A 121 9.29 -13.37 10.33
C SER A 121 8.34 -12.15 10.33
N GLU A 122 7.20 -12.26 9.65
CA GLU A 122 6.19 -11.20 9.62
C GLU A 122 5.57 -10.97 11.02
N VAL A 123 5.20 -12.03 11.74
CA VAL A 123 4.65 -11.90 13.10
C VAL A 123 5.67 -11.29 14.07
N GLU A 124 6.94 -11.70 14.01
CA GLU A 124 8.02 -11.08 14.81
C GLU A 124 8.16 -9.58 14.49
N ARG A 125 8.10 -9.22 13.21
CA ARG A 125 8.12 -7.82 12.78
C ARG A 125 6.94 -7.02 13.37
N TYR A 126 5.73 -7.57 13.37
CA TYR A 126 4.56 -6.87 13.94
C TYR A 126 4.69 -6.69 15.45
N ILE A 127 5.23 -7.69 16.17
CA ILE A 127 5.48 -7.57 17.61
C ILE A 127 6.50 -6.46 17.90
N ALA A 128 7.56 -6.35 17.10
CA ALA A 128 8.61 -5.36 17.28
C ALA A 128 8.21 -3.95 16.84
N TRP A 129 7.23 -3.82 15.93
CA TRP A 129 6.88 -2.54 15.32
C TRP A 129 5.35 -2.34 15.26
N PRO A 130 4.71 -2.06 16.40
CA PRO A 130 3.26 -1.89 16.49
C PRO A 130 2.70 -0.83 15.54
N GLY A 131 1.62 -1.17 14.84
CA GLY A 131 0.86 -0.24 13.99
C GLY A 131 1.46 0.01 12.60
N GLN A 132 2.74 -0.29 12.36
CA GLN A 132 3.35 -0.10 11.03
C GLN A 132 2.62 -0.92 9.96
N ALA A 133 2.29 -2.15 10.25
CA ALA A 133 1.62 -3.06 9.35
C ALA A 133 0.21 -2.60 8.92
N LEU A 134 -0.44 -1.74 9.70
CA LEU A 134 -1.79 -1.21 9.39
C LEU A 134 -1.77 -0.21 8.23
N GLY A 135 -0.67 0.52 8.05
CA GLY A 135 -0.57 1.62 7.09
C GLY A 135 -0.90 1.20 5.66
N TYR A 136 -0.44 0.04 5.24
CA TYR A 136 -0.64 -0.51 3.89
C TYR A 136 -2.10 -0.51 3.45
N LYS A 137 -2.91 -1.33 4.09
CA LYS A 137 -4.31 -1.54 3.68
C LYS A 137 -5.21 -0.36 4.04
N ILE A 138 -4.96 0.35 5.12
CA ILE A 138 -5.69 1.55 5.50
C ILE A 138 -5.43 2.65 4.46
N GLY A 139 -4.17 2.90 4.11
CA GLY A 139 -3.81 3.91 3.11
C GLY A 139 -4.40 3.59 1.74
N GLN A 140 -4.25 2.36 1.25
CA GLN A 140 -4.86 1.92 0.00
C GLN A 140 -6.37 2.15 -0.02
N LYS A 141 -7.09 1.74 1.03
CA LYS A 141 -8.55 1.91 1.12
C LYS A 141 -8.97 3.37 1.05
N ILE A 142 -8.22 4.26 1.69
CA ILE A 142 -8.49 5.69 1.67
C ILE A 142 -8.26 6.26 0.27
N ILE A 143 -7.13 5.98 -0.36
CA ILE A 143 -6.84 6.46 -1.71
C ILE A 143 -7.85 5.92 -2.73
N SER A 144 -8.19 4.63 -2.67
CA SER A 144 -9.20 4.02 -3.54
C SER A 144 -10.60 4.62 -3.33
N ALA A 145 -10.96 4.92 -2.09
CA ALA A 145 -12.25 5.57 -1.79
C ALA A 145 -12.30 7.01 -2.32
N LEU A 146 -11.21 7.77 -2.20
CA LEU A 146 -11.10 9.11 -2.76
C LEU A 146 -11.16 9.09 -4.30
N ARG A 147 -10.54 8.11 -4.94
CA ARG A 147 -10.66 7.90 -6.38
C ARG A 147 -12.12 7.65 -6.79
N ALA A 148 -12.78 6.72 -6.14
CA ALA A 148 -14.18 6.41 -6.45
C ALA A 148 -15.10 7.60 -6.20
N GLU A 149 -14.85 8.42 -5.17
CA GLU A 149 -15.55 9.67 -4.90
C GLU A 149 -15.33 10.69 -6.04
N ALA A 150 -14.09 10.84 -6.52
CA ALA A 150 -13.74 11.72 -7.63
C ALA A 150 -14.38 11.26 -8.95
N GLU A 151 -14.27 9.99 -9.31
CA GLU A 151 -14.88 9.39 -10.50
C GLU A 151 -16.41 9.62 -10.51
N LYS A 152 -17.08 9.38 -9.39
CA LYS A 152 -18.52 9.56 -9.26
C LYS A 152 -18.95 11.02 -9.38
N THR A 153 -18.17 11.94 -8.79
CA THR A 153 -18.54 13.36 -8.72
C THR A 153 -18.25 14.08 -10.03
N LEU A 154 -17.10 13.81 -10.64
CA LEU A 154 -16.64 14.50 -11.83
C LEU A 154 -17.15 13.86 -13.14
N GLY A 155 -17.54 12.58 -13.11
CA GLY A 155 -18.03 11.87 -14.30
C GLY A 155 -17.06 11.96 -15.47
N GLU A 156 -17.52 12.49 -16.60
CA GLU A 156 -16.68 12.63 -17.81
C GLU A 156 -15.52 13.62 -17.68
N LYS A 157 -15.56 14.50 -16.67
CA LYS A 157 -14.43 15.42 -16.37
C LYS A 157 -13.31 14.75 -15.56
N PHE A 158 -13.50 13.52 -15.06
CA PHE A 158 -12.47 12.85 -14.27
C PHE A 158 -11.26 12.52 -15.12
N ASP A 159 -10.10 13.01 -14.69
CA ASP A 159 -8.80 12.63 -15.24
C ASP A 159 -7.95 11.93 -14.17
N ILE A 160 -7.62 10.66 -14.42
CA ILE A 160 -6.80 9.83 -13.52
C ILE A 160 -5.40 10.43 -13.29
N LYS A 161 -4.82 11.08 -14.29
CA LYS A 161 -3.50 11.71 -14.16
C LYS A 161 -3.55 12.93 -13.25
N ALA A 162 -4.58 13.76 -13.41
CA ALA A 162 -4.81 14.90 -12.53
C ALA A 162 -5.08 14.43 -11.08
N PHE A 163 -5.87 13.37 -10.89
CA PHE A 163 -6.09 12.76 -9.58
C PHE A 163 -4.79 12.26 -8.95
N HIS A 164 -3.96 11.50 -9.67
CA HIS A 164 -2.69 11.02 -9.13
C HIS A 164 -1.72 12.16 -8.82
N ARG A 165 -1.68 13.18 -9.67
CA ARG A 165 -0.90 14.40 -9.40
C ARG A 165 -1.35 15.05 -8.10
N GLU A 166 -2.66 15.20 -7.91
CA GLU A 166 -3.24 15.77 -6.69
C GLU A 166 -2.87 14.98 -5.44
N ILE A 167 -2.85 13.65 -5.50
CA ILE A 167 -2.37 12.82 -4.39
C ILE A 167 -0.90 13.14 -4.04
N LEU A 168 -0.02 13.23 -5.05
CA LEU A 168 1.42 13.16 -4.85
C LEU A 168 2.12 14.52 -4.66
N ILE A 169 1.53 15.63 -5.18
CA ILE A 169 2.23 16.91 -5.34
C ILE A 169 2.67 17.56 -4.02
N ASP A 170 2.04 17.25 -2.90
CA ASP A 170 2.40 17.79 -1.58
C ASP A 170 3.21 16.79 -0.71
N GLY A 171 3.68 15.70 -1.32
CA GLY A 171 4.41 14.64 -0.64
C GLY A 171 3.52 13.84 0.34
N ALA A 172 4.17 13.06 1.20
CA ALA A 172 3.50 12.16 2.13
C ALA A 172 2.86 12.90 3.30
N VAL A 173 1.58 13.29 3.13
CA VAL A 173 0.76 13.92 4.15
C VAL A 173 0.00 12.90 5.00
N PRO A 174 -0.45 13.23 6.22
CA PRO A 174 -1.39 12.41 6.98
C PRO A 174 -2.69 12.16 6.21
N MET A 175 -3.29 10.97 6.38
CA MET A 175 -4.47 10.55 5.62
C MET A 175 -5.67 11.49 5.75
N GLU A 176 -5.89 12.10 6.92
CA GLU A 176 -6.99 13.05 7.11
C GLU A 176 -6.74 14.36 6.33
N VAL A 177 -5.49 14.81 6.25
CA VAL A 177 -5.11 15.96 5.42
C VAL A 177 -5.33 15.64 3.94
N LEU A 178 -4.93 14.42 3.50
CA LEU A 178 -5.16 13.98 2.13
C LEU A 178 -6.65 13.97 1.76
N LYS A 179 -7.51 13.48 2.65
CA LYS A 179 -8.97 13.49 2.43
C LYS A 179 -9.54 14.88 2.21
N VAL A 180 -9.14 15.84 3.06
CA VAL A 180 -9.59 17.23 2.93
C VAL A 180 -9.13 17.80 1.59
N LYS A 181 -7.83 17.71 1.31
CA LYS A 181 -7.21 18.22 0.10
C LYS A 181 -7.88 17.70 -1.18
N VAL A 182 -8.05 16.38 -1.29
CA VAL A 182 -8.63 15.77 -2.51
C VAL A 182 -10.10 16.18 -2.68
N ARG A 183 -10.86 16.29 -1.60
CA ARG A 183 -12.26 16.75 -1.67
C ARG A 183 -12.38 18.22 -2.07
N GLU A 184 -11.49 19.05 -1.59
CA GLU A 184 -11.40 20.45 -2.06
C GLU A 184 -11.09 20.51 -3.55
N TRP A 185 -10.12 19.72 -4.02
CA TRP A 185 -9.79 19.60 -5.44
C TRP A 185 -11.01 19.13 -6.26
N ILE A 186 -11.73 18.07 -5.83
CA ILE A 186 -12.96 17.60 -6.49
C ILE A 186 -13.98 18.74 -6.60
N SER A 187 -14.20 19.48 -5.52
CA SER A 187 -15.16 20.61 -5.49
C SER A 187 -14.79 21.72 -6.47
N GLN A 188 -13.50 21.95 -6.72
CA GLN A 188 -13.01 22.95 -7.67
C GLN A 188 -13.13 22.52 -9.14
N GLN A 189 -13.16 21.20 -9.41
CA GLN A 189 -13.29 20.64 -10.76
C GLN A 189 -14.76 20.37 -11.17
N SER A 190 -15.69 20.41 -10.21
CA SER A 190 -17.13 20.11 -10.42
C SER A 190 -17.90 21.28 -11.13
#